data_1a2141140f3f63cd844cf2ea4480e333
#
_entry.id   1a2141140f3f63cd844cf2ea4480e333
#
_cell.length_a   1.000
_cell.length_b   1.000
_cell.length_c   1.000
_cell.angle_alpha   90.00
_cell.angle_beta   90.00
_cell.angle_gamma   90.00
#
_symmetry.space_group_name_H-M   'P 1'
#
loop_
_entity.id
_entity.type
_entity.pdbx_description
1 polymer ?
#
loop_
_entity_poly.entity_id
_entity_poly.type
_entity_poly.pdbx_seq_one_letter_code
_entity_poly.pdbx_strand_id
1 'polypeptide(L)'
;MKVHSISDEQFDEYFGFTHGEVETLLKEYGIESHQAEFKEWYDGYRFGEQDVYCPWDVLNYAYDLINSTKAQPKAYWLNTSGNDKIRRLIEKSNTVAAQMEIENLIDGQTIHKEINDQLTHAEIDQDIQNLWSLLYMTGYLTMVGIPNGNCYELTIPNKEVRQIFIQQVMKWFHENLSLDAALTELYTAFEAGDAAKIEQILNQKLLDAISYHDDHESFYHGFLMALLSSCETWYATSNLESGKGRSDILVERKDRKSGFIVEVKHTADERKLDEKSEEDVQQIIDKKYVAPVRRYKVQNIWLYGIAFCDKECRVLAKRCE
;
A
#
# COMPACT_ATOMS: atom_id res chain seq x y z
N MET A 1 -22.48 34.45 8.16
CA MET A 1 -22.79 33.02 8.35
C MET A 1 -21.56 32.41 8.94
N LYS A 2 -21.64 31.73 10.07
CA LYS A 2 -20.45 31.01 10.62
C LYS A 2 -20.29 29.73 9.82
N VAL A 3 -19.10 29.47 9.27
CA VAL A 3 -18.73 28.25 8.58
C VAL A 3 -18.03 27.37 9.60
N HIS A 4 -18.40 26.11 9.67
CA HIS A 4 -17.74 25.11 10.50
C HIS A 4 -16.87 24.23 9.61
N SER A 5 -15.62 24.01 10.03
CA SER A 5 -14.66 23.15 9.36
C SER A 5 -14.53 21.81 10.08
N ILE A 6 -13.84 20.87 9.47
CA ILE A 6 -13.52 19.56 10.07
C ILE A 6 -12.64 19.67 11.32
N SER A 7 -12.07 20.85 11.59
CA SER A 7 -11.25 21.12 12.77
C SER A 7 -12.06 21.70 13.95
N ASP A 8 -13.35 22.05 13.74
CA ASP A 8 -14.21 22.59 14.79
C ASP A 8 -14.77 21.45 15.67
N GLU A 9 -14.82 21.66 16.98
CA GLU A 9 -15.47 20.73 17.92
C GLU A 9 -17.00 20.66 17.73
N GLN A 10 -17.57 21.70 17.14
CA GLN A 10 -19.02 21.77 16.93
C GLN A 10 -19.40 20.94 15.72
N PHE A 11 -20.20 19.89 15.91
CA PHE A 11 -20.69 18.93 14.91
C PHE A 11 -19.66 17.87 14.46
N ASP A 12 -18.56 17.70 15.18
CA ASP A 12 -17.49 16.76 14.83
C ASP A 12 -17.96 15.30 14.74
N GLU A 13 -18.99 14.91 15.52
CA GLU A 13 -19.57 13.55 15.52
C GLU A 13 -20.51 13.27 14.34
N TYR A 14 -20.88 14.27 13.51
CA TYR A 14 -21.91 14.11 12.47
C TYR A 14 -21.35 13.87 11.06
N PHE A 15 -20.05 13.95 10.89
CA PHE A 15 -19.42 13.83 9.56
C PHE A 15 -18.92 12.41 9.22
N GLY A 16 -19.12 11.45 10.11
CA GLY A 16 -18.73 10.06 9.96
C GLY A 16 -19.51 9.16 10.89
N PHE A 17 -19.23 7.86 10.88
CA PHE A 17 -19.75 6.98 11.91
C PHE A 17 -18.82 7.00 13.12
N THR A 18 -19.40 7.20 14.30
CA THR A 18 -18.70 7.03 15.58
C THR A 18 -18.42 5.55 15.83
N HIS A 19 -17.48 5.26 16.73
CA HIS A 19 -17.16 3.89 17.11
C HIS A 19 -18.40 3.12 17.64
N GLY A 20 -19.24 3.76 18.46
CA GLY A 20 -20.47 3.15 18.98
C GLY A 20 -21.52 2.84 17.91
N GLU A 21 -21.64 3.69 16.88
CA GLU A 21 -22.54 3.44 15.75
C GLU A 21 -22.06 2.26 14.90
N VAL A 22 -20.74 2.16 14.64
CA VAL A 22 -20.17 1.00 13.93
C VAL A 22 -20.36 -0.27 14.76
N GLU A 23 -20.10 -0.28 16.08
CA GLU A 23 -20.36 -1.44 16.93
C GLU A 23 -21.82 -1.89 16.88
N THR A 24 -22.75 -0.93 16.91
CA THR A 24 -24.19 -1.22 16.82
C THR A 24 -24.54 -1.85 15.48
N LEU A 25 -24.03 -1.28 14.38
CA LEU A 25 -24.22 -1.81 13.04
C LEU A 25 -23.68 -3.25 12.93
N LEU A 26 -22.46 -3.50 13.36
CA LEU A 26 -21.83 -4.83 13.29
C LEU A 26 -22.65 -5.88 14.07
N LYS A 27 -23.16 -5.48 15.24
CA LYS A 27 -24.00 -6.35 16.10
C LYS A 27 -25.35 -6.65 15.44
N GLU A 28 -26.00 -5.66 14.85
CA GLU A 28 -27.30 -5.86 14.18
C GLU A 28 -27.21 -6.83 13.00
N TYR A 29 -26.07 -6.85 12.30
CA TYR A 29 -25.84 -7.74 11.16
C TYR A 29 -25.10 -9.03 11.52
N GLY A 30 -24.71 -9.25 12.78
CA GLY A 30 -24.04 -10.48 13.24
C GLY A 30 -22.62 -10.64 12.68
N ILE A 31 -21.90 -9.54 12.49
CA ILE A 31 -20.54 -9.48 11.91
C ILE A 31 -19.52 -8.84 12.89
N GLU A 32 -19.77 -8.89 14.18
CA GLU A 32 -18.92 -8.29 15.24
C GLU A 32 -17.50 -8.88 15.25
N SER A 33 -17.33 -10.10 14.77
CA SER A 33 -16.00 -10.75 14.67
C SER A 33 -15.03 -10.01 13.78
N HIS A 34 -15.52 -9.11 12.90
CA HIS A 34 -14.73 -8.31 11.99
C HIS A 34 -14.43 -6.89 12.49
N GLN A 35 -14.79 -6.54 13.74
CA GLN A 35 -14.61 -5.19 14.29
C GLN A 35 -13.17 -4.67 14.18
N ALA A 36 -12.17 -5.53 14.41
CA ALA A 36 -10.77 -5.16 14.28
C ALA A 36 -10.39 -4.76 12.85
N GLU A 37 -10.94 -5.46 11.84
CA GLU A 37 -10.73 -5.16 10.42
C GLU A 37 -11.37 -3.82 10.05
N PHE A 38 -12.60 -3.54 10.51
CA PHE A 38 -13.25 -2.24 10.29
C PHE A 38 -12.42 -1.10 10.88
N LYS A 39 -11.88 -1.29 12.10
CA LYS A 39 -11.05 -0.29 12.74
C LYS A 39 -9.75 -0.04 11.99
N GLU A 40 -9.05 -1.08 11.60
CA GLU A 40 -7.76 -0.97 10.92
C GLU A 40 -7.88 -0.34 9.53
N TRP A 41 -8.98 -0.62 8.82
CA TRP A 41 -9.13 -0.24 7.43
C TRP A 41 -9.86 1.07 7.21
N TYR A 42 -10.83 1.45 8.07
CA TYR A 42 -11.80 2.53 7.78
C TYR A 42 -11.97 3.55 8.89
N ASP A 43 -11.31 3.36 10.04
CA ASP A 43 -11.27 4.32 11.15
C ASP A 43 -10.15 5.36 10.96
N GLY A 44 -9.99 6.25 11.93
CA GLY A 44 -8.81 7.11 12.07
C GLY A 44 -8.98 8.52 11.51
N TYR A 45 -10.15 8.91 11.06
CA TYR A 45 -10.44 10.29 10.71
C TYR A 45 -10.72 11.11 11.97
N ARG A 46 -9.84 12.07 12.27
CA ARG A 46 -10.00 12.97 13.40
C ARG A 46 -10.71 14.25 12.98
N PHE A 47 -11.93 14.44 13.48
CA PHE A 47 -12.71 15.69 13.31
C PHE A 47 -12.89 16.31 14.69
N GLY A 48 -12.43 17.57 14.88
CA GLY A 48 -12.45 18.18 16.18
C GLY A 48 -11.80 17.30 17.26
N GLU A 49 -12.59 16.81 18.20
CA GLU A 49 -12.16 15.89 19.25
C GLU A 49 -12.61 14.43 19.02
N GLN A 50 -13.36 14.14 17.95
CA GLN A 50 -13.92 12.83 17.68
C GLN A 50 -13.11 12.07 16.61
N ASP A 51 -12.94 10.76 16.83
CA ASP A 51 -12.48 9.83 15.83
C ASP A 51 -13.70 9.20 15.16
N VAL A 52 -13.73 9.21 13.83
CA VAL A 52 -14.86 8.71 13.04
C VAL A 52 -14.39 7.82 11.90
N TYR A 53 -15.28 6.93 11.48
CA TYR A 53 -15.12 6.05 10.33
C TYR A 53 -15.72 6.70 9.07
N CYS A 54 -15.16 6.40 7.91
CA CYS A 54 -15.78 6.75 6.64
C CYS A 54 -17.05 5.91 6.41
N PRO A 55 -18.26 6.53 6.34
CA PRO A 55 -19.51 5.77 6.21
C PRO A 55 -19.59 4.94 4.92
N TRP A 56 -19.05 5.46 3.82
CA TRP A 56 -19.02 4.75 2.54
C TRP A 56 -18.33 3.40 2.65
N ASP A 57 -17.17 3.37 3.27
CA ASP A 57 -16.32 2.18 3.36
C ASP A 57 -16.92 1.16 4.33
N VAL A 58 -17.40 1.65 5.49
CA VAL A 58 -18.09 0.82 6.49
C VAL A 58 -19.30 0.11 5.86
N LEU A 59 -20.15 0.84 5.15
CA LEU A 59 -21.35 0.26 4.54
C LEU A 59 -21.03 -0.73 3.44
N ASN A 60 -20.03 -0.45 2.58
CA ASN A 60 -19.65 -1.35 1.50
C ASN A 60 -19.01 -2.64 2.03
N TYR A 61 -18.13 -2.56 3.04
CA TYR A 61 -17.53 -3.76 3.62
C TYR A 61 -18.57 -4.59 4.39
N ALA A 62 -19.45 -3.94 5.15
CA ALA A 62 -20.56 -4.63 5.81
C ALA A 62 -21.46 -5.36 4.80
N TYR A 63 -21.78 -4.71 3.68
CA TYR A 63 -22.54 -5.32 2.59
C TYR A 63 -21.83 -6.55 2.00
N ASP A 64 -20.53 -6.45 1.75
CA ASP A 64 -19.73 -7.57 1.23
C ASP A 64 -19.72 -8.75 2.23
N LEU A 65 -19.58 -8.50 3.54
CA LEU A 65 -19.60 -9.53 4.58
C LEU A 65 -20.96 -10.21 4.74
N ILE A 66 -22.04 -9.46 4.62
CA ILE A 66 -23.42 -10.02 4.66
C ILE A 66 -23.63 -11.01 3.48
N ASN A 67 -23.09 -10.70 2.31
CA ASN A 67 -23.20 -11.55 1.13
C ASN A 67 -22.19 -12.70 1.11
N SER A 68 -21.05 -12.55 1.78
CA SER A 68 -19.99 -13.56 1.86
C SER A 68 -19.18 -13.41 3.13
N THR A 69 -19.32 -14.35 4.05
CA THR A 69 -18.55 -14.36 5.32
C THR A 69 -17.04 -14.47 5.13
N LYS A 70 -16.56 -14.64 3.91
CA LYS A 70 -15.14 -14.67 3.54
C LYS A 70 -14.70 -13.39 2.85
N ALA A 71 -15.56 -12.39 2.77
CA ALA A 71 -15.18 -11.09 2.19
C ALA A 71 -14.00 -10.49 2.97
N GLN A 72 -13.12 -9.85 2.24
CA GLN A 72 -11.95 -9.20 2.82
C GLN A 72 -12.08 -7.70 2.64
N PRO A 73 -11.57 -6.91 3.58
CA PRO A 73 -11.55 -5.48 3.44
C PRO A 73 -10.71 -5.07 2.21
N LYS A 74 -11.13 -4.02 1.54
CA LYS A 74 -10.45 -3.48 0.35
C LYS A 74 -10.67 -1.97 0.27
N ALA A 75 -9.94 -1.30 -0.60
CA ALA A 75 -10.08 0.13 -0.82
C ALA A 75 -11.34 0.42 -1.67
N TYR A 76 -12.45 0.77 -1.02
CA TYR A 76 -13.70 1.13 -1.69
C TYR A 76 -13.67 2.57 -2.22
N TRP A 77 -12.96 3.45 -1.52
CA TRP A 77 -12.87 4.86 -1.87
C TRP A 77 -11.95 5.13 -3.07
N LEU A 78 -10.99 4.25 -3.31
CA LEU A 78 -9.99 4.36 -4.39
C LEU A 78 -10.60 4.60 -5.78
N ASN A 79 -11.80 4.06 -6.03
CA ASN A 79 -12.46 4.11 -7.34
C ASN A 79 -13.55 5.21 -7.42
N THR A 80 -13.63 6.10 -6.44
CA THR A 80 -14.57 7.22 -6.50
C THR A 80 -14.02 8.37 -7.36
N SER A 81 -14.89 9.08 -8.05
CA SER A 81 -14.55 10.05 -9.12
C SER A 81 -13.74 11.29 -8.69
N GLY A 82 -13.51 11.49 -7.38
CA GLY A 82 -12.77 12.63 -6.84
C GLY A 82 -11.25 12.47 -6.83
N ASN A 83 -10.75 11.26 -6.93
CA ASN A 83 -9.35 10.91 -6.66
C ASN A 83 -8.37 11.34 -7.76
N ASP A 84 -8.85 11.59 -8.98
CA ASP A 84 -7.98 11.97 -10.11
C ASP A 84 -7.27 13.31 -9.92
N LYS A 85 -7.92 14.28 -9.26
CA LYS A 85 -7.30 15.60 -9.00
C LYS A 85 -6.17 15.48 -7.99
N ILE A 86 -6.39 14.73 -6.93
CA ILE A 86 -5.42 14.50 -5.86
C ILE A 86 -4.24 13.70 -6.41
N ARG A 87 -4.49 12.65 -7.19
CA ARG A 87 -3.44 11.91 -7.88
C ARG A 87 -2.56 12.82 -8.73
N ARG A 88 -3.16 13.72 -9.54
CA ARG A 88 -2.40 14.69 -10.35
C ARG A 88 -1.59 15.67 -9.52
N LEU A 89 -2.06 16.07 -8.35
CA LEU A 89 -1.33 16.98 -7.47
C LEU A 89 -0.15 16.27 -6.80
N ILE A 90 -0.35 15.04 -6.34
CA ILE A 90 0.72 14.19 -5.85
C ILE A 90 1.75 13.95 -6.96
N GLU A 91 1.32 13.68 -8.20
CA GLU A 91 2.19 13.54 -9.38
C GLU A 91 2.99 14.82 -9.69
N LYS A 92 2.37 16.00 -9.59
CA LYS A 92 3.03 17.29 -9.81
C LYS A 92 4.02 17.65 -8.70
N SER A 93 3.83 17.17 -7.50
CA SER A 93 4.68 17.42 -6.34
C SER A 93 5.92 16.51 -6.30
N ASN A 94 6.40 16.06 -7.45
CA ASN A 94 7.55 15.18 -7.63
C ASN A 94 8.89 15.84 -7.22
N THR A 95 8.93 16.44 -6.01
CA THR A 95 10.16 16.94 -5.39
C THR A 95 10.66 15.89 -4.40
N VAL A 96 11.98 15.76 -4.27
CA VAL A 96 12.61 14.83 -3.32
C VAL A 96 12.05 15.03 -1.91
N ALA A 97 11.81 16.27 -1.49
CA ALA A 97 11.27 16.58 -0.17
C ALA A 97 9.82 16.04 0.02
N ALA A 98 8.95 16.22 -0.98
CA ALA A 98 7.58 15.72 -0.90
C ALA A 98 7.52 14.18 -0.96
N GLN A 99 8.41 13.56 -1.73
CA GLN A 99 8.54 12.10 -1.77
C GLN A 99 8.94 11.54 -0.41
N MET A 100 9.99 12.09 0.23
CA MET A 100 10.42 11.70 1.58
C MET A 100 9.30 11.87 2.62
N GLU A 101 8.51 12.94 2.54
CA GLU A 101 7.40 13.16 3.46
C GLU A 101 6.25 12.16 3.23
N ILE A 102 5.97 11.78 1.99
CA ILE A 102 4.98 10.74 1.65
C ILE A 102 5.49 9.37 2.11
N GLU A 103 6.75 9.05 1.94
CA GLU A 103 7.38 7.84 2.46
C GLU A 103 7.25 7.78 3.99
N ASN A 104 7.61 8.83 4.72
CA ASN A 104 7.43 8.92 6.16
C ASN A 104 5.98 8.67 6.59
N LEU A 105 5.00 9.20 5.86
CA LEU A 105 3.58 8.97 6.11
C LEU A 105 3.18 7.50 5.86
N ILE A 106 3.69 6.89 4.80
CA ILE A 106 3.47 5.47 4.50
C ILE A 106 4.04 4.60 5.62
N ASP A 107 5.15 4.99 6.22
CA ASP A 107 5.78 4.30 7.36
C ASP A 107 5.06 4.52 8.70
N GLY A 108 3.97 5.28 8.69
CA GLY A 108 3.18 5.57 9.88
C GLY A 108 3.78 6.67 10.75
N GLN A 109 4.75 7.40 10.24
CA GLN A 109 5.28 8.61 10.88
C GLN A 109 4.33 9.78 10.63
N THR A 110 4.56 10.87 11.37
CA THR A 110 3.81 12.11 11.23
C THR A 110 4.64 13.17 10.52
N ILE A 111 3.97 14.11 9.85
CA ILE A 111 4.59 15.30 9.28
C ILE A 111 3.97 16.56 9.87
N HIS A 112 4.75 17.64 9.97
CA HIS A 112 4.26 18.93 10.45
C HIS A 112 4.09 19.90 9.29
N LYS A 113 2.86 20.39 9.08
CA LYS A 113 2.51 21.28 7.97
C LYS A 113 1.64 22.44 8.41
N GLU A 114 1.88 23.60 7.80
CA GLU A 114 0.91 24.69 7.87
C GLU A 114 -0.27 24.40 6.96
N ILE A 115 -1.48 24.40 7.51
CA ILE A 115 -2.71 24.07 6.79
C ILE A 115 -3.50 25.36 6.56
N ASN A 116 -3.87 25.57 5.30
CA ASN A 116 -4.81 26.61 4.89
C ASN A 116 -6.18 25.96 4.64
N ASP A 117 -7.11 26.14 5.58
CA ASP A 117 -8.49 25.62 5.54
C ASP A 117 -9.43 26.46 4.65
N GLN A 118 -8.95 27.61 4.14
CA GLN A 118 -9.71 28.50 3.26
C GLN A 118 -9.28 28.39 1.80
N LEU A 119 -8.60 27.33 1.43
CA LEU A 119 -8.04 27.13 0.09
C LEU A 119 -9.13 27.08 -0.97
N THR A 120 -9.04 27.94 -1.97
CA THR A 120 -9.97 27.93 -3.10
C THR A 120 -9.46 27.03 -4.23
N HIS A 121 -10.37 26.55 -5.07
CA HIS A 121 -10.02 25.69 -6.23
C HIS A 121 -8.98 26.31 -7.18
N ALA A 122 -8.91 27.66 -7.25
CA ALA A 122 -7.95 28.35 -8.11
C ALA A 122 -6.52 28.42 -7.51
N GLU A 123 -6.40 28.27 -6.20
CA GLU A 123 -5.13 28.34 -5.48
C GLU A 123 -4.43 26.99 -5.34
N ILE A 124 -5.18 25.90 -5.48
CA ILE A 124 -4.68 24.53 -5.29
C ILE A 124 -3.44 24.25 -6.16
N ASP A 125 -3.44 24.73 -7.40
CA ASP A 125 -2.37 24.47 -8.37
C ASP A 125 -1.18 25.43 -8.28
N GLN A 126 -1.20 26.43 -7.38
CA GLN A 126 -0.25 27.53 -7.37
C GLN A 126 0.99 27.27 -6.49
N ASP A 127 0.85 26.49 -5.41
CA ASP A 127 1.91 26.20 -4.47
C ASP A 127 1.85 24.73 -4.02
N ILE A 128 3.03 24.11 -3.89
CA ILE A 128 3.17 22.76 -3.36
C ILE A 128 2.71 22.64 -1.90
N GLN A 129 2.78 23.72 -1.13
CA GLN A 129 2.27 23.76 0.25
C GLN A 129 0.75 23.52 0.28
N ASN A 130 0.04 23.90 -0.78
CA ASN A 130 -1.40 23.67 -0.91
C ASN A 130 -1.76 22.19 -1.08
N LEU A 131 -0.81 21.34 -1.50
CA LEU A 131 -0.99 19.90 -1.55
C LEU A 131 -1.38 19.33 -0.19
N TRP A 132 -0.63 19.68 0.87
CA TRP A 132 -0.86 19.15 2.21
C TRP A 132 -2.20 19.58 2.79
N SER A 133 -2.56 20.85 2.57
CA SER A 133 -3.88 21.37 2.93
C SER A 133 -5.01 20.63 2.21
N LEU A 134 -4.84 20.37 0.92
CA LEU A 134 -5.84 19.60 0.15
C LEU A 134 -5.94 18.15 0.61
N LEU A 135 -4.81 17.48 0.83
CA LEU A 135 -4.79 16.10 1.32
C LEU A 135 -5.49 15.97 2.68
N TYR A 136 -5.30 16.95 3.58
CA TYR A 136 -6.00 17.02 4.86
C TYR A 136 -7.50 17.28 4.68
N MET A 137 -7.88 18.30 3.92
CA MET A 137 -9.29 18.69 3.71
C MET A 137 -10.10 17.62 2.96
N THR A 138 -9.44 16.76 2.20
CA THR A 138 -10.09 15.69 1.42
C THR A 138 -10.00 14.31 2.08
N GLY A 139 -9.44 14.22 3.30
CA GLY A 139 -9.40 12.98 4.07
C GLY A 139 -8.28 12.00 3.68
N TYR A 140 -7.31 12.41 2.87
CA TYR A 140 -6.10 11.60 2.64
C TYR A 140 -5.12 11.67 3.81
N LEU A 141 -5.18 12.77 4.56
CA LEU A 141 -4.45 12.92 5.83
C LEU A 141 -5.44 13.27 6.93
N THR A 142 -5.07 12.94 8.14
CA THR A 142 -5.81 13.30 9.36
C THR A 142 -4.86 13.96 10.34
N MET A 143 -5.39 14.75 11.27
CA MET A 143 -4.58 15.38 12.29
C MET A 143 -4.31 14.45 13.47
N VAL A 144 -3.15 14.59 14.08
CA VAL A 144 -2.79 13.95 15.33
C VAL A 144 -2.79 15.01 16.43
N GLY A 145 -3.57 14.77 17.48
CA GLY A 145 -3.67 15.72 18.60
C GLY A 145 -4.36 17.04 18.25
N ILE A 146 -4.00 18.10 18.96
CA ILE A 146 -4.57 19.44 18.80
C ILE A 146 -3.54 20.30 18.06
N PRO A 147 -3.94 21.00 16.95
CA PRO A 147 -3.02 21.82 16.18
C PRO A 147 -2.51 23.03 16.98
N ASN A 148 -1.29 23.43 16.71
CA ASN A 148 -0.70 24.66 17.26
C ASN A 148 -0.85 25.81 16.25
N GLY A 149 -1.94 26.57 16.36
CA GLY A 149 -2.31 27.56 15.36
C GLY A 149 -2.63 26.86 14.04
N ASN A 150 -1.96 27.30 12.95
CA ASN A 150 -2.12 26.68 11.63
C ASN A 150 -1.16 25.52 11.37
N CYS A 151 -0.30 25.17 12.33
CA CYS A 151 0.62 24.05 12.20
C CYS A 151 -0.03 22.77 12.73
N TYR A 152 -0.26 21.83 11.84
CA TYR A 152 -0.89 20.53 12.10
C TYR A 152 0.16 19.43 12.05
N GLU A 153 0.07 18.50 12.98
CA GLU A 153 0.72 17.21 12.89
C GLU A 153 -0.21 16.26 12.15
N LEU A 154 0.24 15.74 11.01
CA LEU A 154 -0.59 14.98 10.08
C LEU A 154 -0.06 13.56 9.91
N THR A 155 -0.98 12.61 9.73
CA THR A 155 -0.70 11.21 9.41
C THR A 155 -1.71 10.65 8.42
N ILE A 156 -1.45 9.47 7.88
CA ILE A 156 -2.42 8.70 7.10
C ILE A 156 -3.46 8.09 8.06
N PRO A 157 -4.77 8.25 7.82
CA PRO A 157 -5.79 7.83 8.77
C PRO A 157 -5.89 6.32 8.96
N ASN A 158 -5.75 5.53 7.89
CA ASN A 158 -6.04 4.11 7.93
C ASN A 158 -5.37 3.32 6.81
N LYS A 159 -5.59 2.01 6.80
CA LYS A 159 -4.98 1.08 5.84
C LYS A 159 -5.45 1.29 4.41
N GLU A 160 -6.71 1.68 4.20
CA GLU A 160 -7.23 1.97 2.86
C GLU A 160 -6.47 3.12 2.21
N VAL A 161 -6.39 4.25 2.91
CA VAL A 161 -5.69 5.44 2.41
C VAL A 161 -4.19 5.18 2.25
N ARG A 162 -3.60 4.39 3.16
CA ARG A 162 -2.20 3.95 3.03
C ARG A 162 -1.95 3.21 1.72
N GLN A 163 -2.85 2.31 1.31
CA GLN A 163 -2.73 1.61 0.03
C GLN A 163 -2.78 2.58 -1.16
N ILE A 164 -3.57 3.66 -1.08
CA ILE A 164 -3.62 4.67 -2.13
C ILE A 164 -2.26 5.37 -2.29
N PHE A 165 -1.63 5.77 -1.17
CA PHE A 165 -0.29 6.37 -1.19
C PHE A 165 0.77 5.41 -1.74
N ILE A 166 0.77 4.16 -1.30
CA ILE A 166 1.69 3.12 -1.81
C ILE A 166 1.53 2.98 -3.33
N GLN A 167 0.31 2.88 -3.85
CA GLN A 167 0.07 2.78 -5.30
C GLN A 167 0.57 4.02 -6.06
N GLN A 168 0.46 5.21 -5.46
CA GLN A 168 0.95 6.44 -6.08
C GLN A 168 2.48 6.48 -6.13
N VAL A 169 3.15 6.13 -5.03
CA VAL A 169 4.61 6.00 -4.99
C VAL A 169 5.08 4.97 -6.03
N MET A 170 4.39 3.83 -6.13
CA MET A 170 4.66 2.81 -7.14
C MET A 170 4.55 3.34 -8.56
N LYS A 171 3.58 4.22 -8.84
CA LYS A 171 3.43 4.84 -10.16
C LYS A 171 4.62 5.75 -10.49
N TRP A 172 5.11 6.53 -9.53
CA TRP A 172 6.33 7.33 -9.72
C TRP A 172 7.55 6.47 -10.04
N PHE A 173 7.71 5.35 -9.36
CA PHE A 173 8.75 4.38 -9.71
C PHE A 173 8.59 3.88 -11.14
N HIS A 174 7.37 3.52 -11.55
CA HIS A 174 7.08 3.06 -12.90
C HIS A 174 7.46 4.06 -13.99
N GLU A 175 7.12 5.33 -13.79
CA GLU A 175 7.40 6.39 -14.77
C GLU A 175 8.91 6.63 -14.92
N ASN A 176 9.68 6.50 -13.84
CA ASN A 176 11.13 6.63 -13.84
C ASN A 176 11.85 5.36 -14.34
N LEU A 177 11.23 4.18 -14.22
CA LEU A 177 11.82 2.90 -14.61
C LEU A 177 11.57 2.50 -16.07
N SER A 178 10.55 3.05 -16.72
CA SER A 178 10.09 2.60 -18.05
C SER A 178 11.12 2.75 -19.20
N LEU A 179 12.28 3.35 -18.95
CA LEU A 179 13.39 3.53 -19.91
C LEU A 179 14.66 2.74 -19.53
N ASP A 180 14.60 1.85 -18.53
CA ASP A 180 15.81 1.26 -17.95
C ASP A 180 16.11 -0.14 -18.52
N ALA A 181 17.28 -0.28 -19.18
CA ALA A 181 17.79 -1.56 -19.68
C ALA A 181 17.93 -2.62 -18.58
N ALA A 182 18.18 -2.22 -17.32
CA ALA A 182 18.30 -3.10 -16.17
C ALA A 182 17.00 -3.87 -15.88
N LEU A 183 15.82 -3.34 -16.22
CA LEU A 183 14.55 -4.07 -16.08
C LEU A 183 14.45 -5.28 -17.02
N THR A 184 14.91 -5.15 -18.24
CA THR A 184 14.94 -6.28 -19.18
C THR A 184 15.85 -7.41 -18.66
N GLU A 185 16.98 -7.03 -18.06
CA GLU A 185 17.88 -8.00 -17.41
C GLU A 185 17.21 -8.63 -16.18
N LEU A 186 16.49 -7.84 -15.36
CA LEU A 186 15.75 -8.34 -14.20
C LEU A 186 14.70 -9.39 -14.61
N TYR A 187 13.91 -9.09 -15.64
CA TYR A 187 12.89 -10.02 -16.12
C TYR A 187 13.51 -11.32 -16.65
N THR A 188 14.62 -11.20 -17.38
CA THR A 188 15.36 -12.37 -17.87
C THR A 188 15.90 -13.21 -16.71
N ALA A 189 16.41 -12.57 -15.66
CA ALA A 189 16.91 -13.22 -14.46
C ALA A 189 15.80 -13.98 -13.71
N PHE A 190 14.61 -13.36 -13.57
CA PHE A 190 13.42 -14.04 -12.99
C PHE A 190 13.00 -15.25 -13.83
N GLU A 191 13.01 -15.17 -15.15
CA GLU A 191 12.67 -16.31 -16.00
C GLU A 191 13.71 -17.44 -15.93
N ALA A 192 14.97 -17.10 -15.70
CA ALA A 192 16.09 -18.05 -15.58
C ALA A 192 16.26 -18.66 -14.19
N GLY A 193 15.68 -18.06 -13.15
CA GLY A 193 15.94 -18.45 -11.76
C GLY A 193 17.29 -17.96 -11.24
N ASP A 194 17.85 -16.90 -11.84
CA ASP A 194 19.14 -16.34 -11.45
C ASP A 194 19.01 -15.41 -10.24
N ALA A 195 19.00 -16.00 -9.06
CA ALA A 195 18.84 -15.28 -7.80
C ALA A 195 19.93 -14.20 -7.60
N ALA A 196 21.18 -14.50 -7.95
CA ALA A 196 22.29 -13.58 -7.76
C ALA A 196 22.14 -12.31 -8.64
N LYS A 197 21.68 -12.49 -9.88
CA LYS A 197 21.44 -11.36 -10.79
C LYS A 197 20.23 -10.54 -10.36
N ILE A 198 19.16 -11.19 -9.89
CA ILE A 198 17.97 -10.51 -9.32
C ILE A 198 18.40 -9.66 -8.13
N GLU A 199 19.11 -10.24 -7.17
CA GLU A 199 19.63 -9.57 -5.97
C GLU A 199 20.50 -8.35 -6.33
N GLN A 200 21.44 -8.51 -7.25
CA GLN A 200 22.28 -7.42 -7.72
C GLN A 200 21.47 -6.24 -8.26
N ILE A 201 20.48 -6.52 -9.12
CA ILE A 201 19.66 -5.47 -9.75
C ILE A 201 18.74 -4.83 -8.72
N LEU A 202 18.11 -5.62 -7.85
CA LEU A 202 17.24 -5.09 -6.80
C LEU A 202 18.01 -4.19 -5.84
N ASN A 203 19.21 -4.59 -5.38
CA ASN A 203 20.04 -3.77 -4.49
C ASN A 203 20.42 -2.45 -5.15
N GLN A 204 20.77 -2.45 -6.44
CA GLN A 204 21.03 -1.21 -7.17
C GLN A 204 19.78 -0.32 -7.21
N LYS A 205 18.61 -0.89 -7.50
CA LYS A 205 17.35 -0.16 -7.55
C LYS A 205 16.91 0.38 -6.20
N LEU A 206 17.15 -0.36 -5.13
CA LEU A 206 16.91 0.08 -3.76
C LEU A 206 17.78 1.28 -3.41
N LEU A 207 19.06 1.28 -3.81
CA LEU A 207 19.96 2.43 -3.61
C LEU A 207 19.45 3.70 -4.31
N ASP A 208 18.88 3.55 -5.51
CA ASP A 208 18.36 4.66 -6.31
C ASP A 208 16.98 5.16 -5.81
N ALA A 209 16.24 4.28 -5.15
CA ALA A 209 14.81 4.44 -4.87
C ALA A 209 14.47 4.82 -3.42
N ILE A 210 15.30 4.47 -2.44
CA ILE A 210 14.96 4.51 -1.02
C ILE A 210 15.74 5.61 -0.29
N SER A 211 15.03 6.42 0.51
CA SER A 211 15.61 7.17 1.61
C SER A 211 15.77 6.26 2.86
N TYR A 212 16.55 6.66 3.85
CA TYR A 212 17.15 5.85 4.90
C TYR A 212 16.22 5.17 5.93
N HIS A 213 14.89 5.12 5.77
CA HIS A 213 13.95 4.74 6.85
C HIS A 213 12.79 3.81 6.45
N ASP A 214 12.94 2.97 5.44
CA ASP A 214 11.86 2.08 5.01
C ASP A 214 11.93 0.72 5.72
N ASP A 215 11.41 0.64 6.95
CA ASP A 215 11.42 -0.56 7.81
C ASP A 215 10.16 -1.46 7.64
N HIS A 216 9.36 -1.30 6.57
CA HIS A 216 8.08 -2.02 6.45
C HIS A 216 8.00 -2.96 5.24
N GLU A 217 7.62 -4.20 5.52
CA GLU A 217 7.35 -5.26 4.54
C GLU A 217 6.42 -4.81 3.40
N SER A 218 5.43 -3.96 3.73
CA SER A 218 4.47 -3.43 2.75
C SER A 218 5.10 -2.54 1.69
N PHE A 219 6.16 -1.81 2.01
CA PHE A 219 6.90 -1.02 1.05
C PHE A 219 7.62 -1.91 0.04
N TYR A 220 8.39 -2.88 0.51
CA TYR A 220 9.14 -3.80 -0.36
C TYR A 220 8.22 -4.67 -1.23
N HIS A 221 7.09 -5.09 -0.67
CA HIS A 221 6.04 -5.76 -1.44
C HIS A 221 5.55 -4.88 -2.59
N GLY A 222 5.20 -3.62 -2.30
CA GLY A 222 4.78 -2.67 -3.31
C GLY A 222 5.86 -2.38 -4.35
N PHE A 223 7.11 -2.18 -3.92
CA PHE A 223 8.26 -1.98 -4.79
C PHE A 223 8.45 -3.14 -5.79
N LEU A 224 8.45 -4.39 -5.31
CA LEU A 224 8.51 -5.56 -6.17
C LEU A 224 7.29 -5.66 -7.10
N MET A 225 6.10 -5.41 -6.57
CA MET A 225 4.88 -5.45 -7.37
C MET A 225 4.93 -4.44 -8.53
N ALA A 226 5.46 -3.23 -8.29
CA ALA A 226 5.66 -2.23 -9.35
C ALA A 226 6.65 -2.73 -10.40
N LEU A 227 7.81 -3.23 -9.99
CA LEU A 227 8.82 -3.77 -10.91
C LEU A 227 8.27 -4.92 -11.76
N LEU A 228 7.58 -5.88 -11.13
CA LEU A 228 7.10 -7.08 -11.82
C LEU A 228 5.88 -6.80 -12.71
N SER A 229 5.02 -5.86 -12.34
CA SER A 229 3.87 -5.45 -13.16
C SER A 229 4.23 -4.59 -14.37
N SER A 230 5.45 -4.01 -14.39
CA SER A 230 5.97 -3.24 -15.53
C SER A 230 6.29 -4.12 -16.74
N CYS A 231 6.42 -5.42 -16.58
CA CYS A 231 6.69 -6.32 -17.69
C CYS A 231 5.43 -6.55 -18.52
N GLU A 232 5.42 -6.05 -19.75
CA GLU A 232 4.29 -6.16 -20.68
C GLU A 232 3.88 -7.62 -20.98
N THR A 233 4.81 -8.56 -20.84
CA THR A 233 4.56 -9.98 -21.12
C THR A 233 4.05 -10.77 -19.93
N TRP A 234 3.94 -10.16 -18.75
CA TRP A 234 3.51 -10.78 -17.50
C TRP A 234 2.14 -10.28 -17.02
N TYR A 235 1.50 -11.11 -16.22
CA TYR A 235 0.40 -10.72 -15.33
C TYR A 235 0.91 -10.88 -13.90
N ALA A 236 1.06 -9.76 -13.19
CA ALA A 236 1.43 -9.76 -11.78
C ALA A 236 0.18 -9.46 -10.94
N THR A 237 -0.05 -10.27 -9.92
CA THR A 237 -1.16 -10.12 -8.97
C THR A 237 -0.66 -10.22 -7.55
N SER A 238 -1.18 -9.37 -6.66
CA SER A 238 -0.84 -9.30 -5.25
C SER A 238 -1.89 -10.00 -4.40
N ASN A 239 -1.45 -10.61 -3.30
CA ASN A 239 -2.33 -11.22 -2.28
C ASN A 239 -3.37 -12.21 -2.82
N LEU A 240 -2.99 -13.04 -3.80
CA LEU A 240 -3.88 -14.04 -4.36
C LEU A 240 -4.09 -15.21 -3.40
N GLU A 241 -5.36 -15.55 -3.12
CA GLU A 241 -5.69 -16.75 -2.34
C GLU A 241 -5.16 -18.00 -3.02
N SER A 242 -4.29 -18.72 -2.37
CA SER A 242 -3.72 -19.97 -2.88
C SER A 242 -3.47 -20.99 -1.77
N GLY A 243 -3.92 -22.21 -1.99
CA GLY A 243 -3.71 -23.29 -1.03
C GLY A 243 -4.32 -23.02 0.35
N LYS A 244 -3.46 -22.89 1.37
CA LYS A 244 -3.85 -22.67 2.78
C LYS A 244 -3.58 -21.22 3.24
N GLY A 245 -3.39 -20.28 2.32
CA GLY A 245 -3.08 -18.87 2.64
C GLY A 245 -3.05 -18.01 1.39
N ARG A 246 -2.33 -16.90 1.45
CA ARG A 246 -2.13 -15.97 0.33
C ARG A 246 -0.65 -15.85 0.05
N SER A 247 -0.27 -15.94 -1.23
CA SER A 247 1.07 -15.55 -1.67
C SER A 247 1.13 -14.03 -1.78
N ASP A 248 2.27 -13.44 -1.48
CA ASP A 248 2.43 -11.99 -1.58
C ASP A 248 2.29 -11.53 -3.03
N ILE A 249 3.06 -12.12 -3.95
CA ILE A 249 2.98 -11.79 -5.37
C ILE A 249 2.96 -13.09 -6.20
N LEU A 250 2.02 -13.14 -7.14
CA LEU A 250 1.97 -14.14 -8.18
C LEU A 250 2.19 -13.49 -9.53
N VAL A 251 3.11 -14.02 -10.31
CA VAL A 251 3.39 -13.60 -11.68
C VAL A 251 3.19 -14.75 -12.65
N GLU A 252 2.40 -14.51 -13.68
CA GLU A 252 2.17 -15.46 -14.76
C GLU A 252 2.57 -14.82 -16.09
N ARG A 253 3.37 -15.53 -16.87
CA ARG A 253 3.67 -15.10 -18.23
C ARG A 253 2.44 -15.31 -19.12
N LYS A 254 2.13 -14.34 -19.98
CA LYS A 254 0.95 -14.36 -20.88
C LYS A 254 0.90 -15.59 -21.79
N ASP A 255 2.06 -16.13 -22.19
CA ASP A 255 2.17 -17.36 -22.99
C ASP A 255 2.20 -18.65 -22.15
N ARG A 256 2.10 -18.55 -20.81
CA ARG A 256 2.09 -19.64 -19.84
C ARG A 256 3.36 -20.53 -19.83
N LYS A 257 4.47 -20.06 -20.38
CA LYS A 257 5.73 -20.81 -20.36
C LYS A 257 6.38 -20.79 -18.98
N SER A 258 6.23 -19.71 -18.24
CA SER A 258 6.78 -19.54 -16.90
C SER A 258 5.79 -18.84 -15.97
N GLY A 259 5.94 -19.08 -14.68
CA GLY A 259 5.25 -18.39 -13.60
C GLY A 259 6.13 -18.34 -12.36
N PHE A 260 5.93 -17.32 -11.54
CA PHE A 260 6.72 -17.08 -10.35
C PHE A 260 5.80 -16.84 -9.16
N ILE A 261 6.20 -17.38 -8.02
CA ILE A 261 5.57 -17.07 -6.74
C ILE A 261 6.64 -16.41 -5.91
N VAL A 262 6.37 -15.21 -5.45
CA VAL A 262 7.29 -14.41 -4.65
C VAL A 262 6.68 -14.18 -3.29
N GLU A 263 7.44 -14.47 -2.26
CA GLU A 263 7.15 -14.13 -0.87
C GLU A 263 8.16 -13.09 -0.42
N VAL A 264 7.71 -12.12 0.35
CA VAL A 264 8.50 -10.96 0.77
C VAL A 264 8.56 -10.91 2.28
N LYS A 265 9.75 -10.69 2.84
CA LYS A 265 9.93 -10.41 4.26
C LYS A 265 10.84 -9.22 4.45
N HIS A 266 10.56 -8.51 5.53
CA HIS A 266 11.44 -7.49 6.05
C HIS A 266 12.10 -7.96 7.36
N THR A 267 13.34 -7.54 7.58
CA THR A 267 14.06 -7.72 8.84
C THR A 267 14.92 -6.50 9.13
N ALA A 268 14.93 -6.07 10.40
CA ALA A 268 15.82 -5.00 10.87
C ALA A 268 17.26 -5.48 11.13
N ASP A 269 17.57 -6.75 10.90
CA ASP A 269 18.89 -7.34 11.13
C ASP A 269 19.40 -7.98 9.82
N GLU A 270 20.35 -7.31 9.16
CA GLU A 270 20.98 -7.75 7.90
C GLU A 270 21.51 -9.18 7.96
N ARG A 271 22.00 -9.62 9.12
CA ARG A 271 22.52 -10.98 9.33
C ARG A 271 21.46 -12.08 9.20
N LYS A 272 20.18 -11.69 9.22
CA LYS A 272 19.05 -12.63 9.08
C LYS A 272 18.47 -12.67 7.66
N LEU A 273 19.02 -11.94 6.72
CA LEU A 273 18.51 -11.90 5.35
C LEU A 273 18.48 -13.30 4.71
N ASP A 274 19.56 -14.08 4.86
CA ASP A 274 19.63 -15.44 4.31
C ASP A 274 18.57 -16.35 4.96
N GLU A 275 18.46 -16.35 6.30
CA GLU A 275 17.46 -17.12 7.04
C GLU A 275 16.03 -16.75 6.61
N LYS A 276 15.74 -15.45 6.45
CA LYS A 276 14.42 -14.99 6.06
C LYS A 276 14.05 -15.35 4.63
N SER A 277 14.97 -15.24 3.68
CA SER A 277 14.72 -15.67 2.30
C SER A 277 14.47 -17.19 2.19
N GLU A 278 15.10 -18.00 3.04
CA GLU A 278 14.84 -19.44 3.14
C GLU A 278 13.47 -19.73 3.74
N GLU A 279 13.10 -19.04 4.83
CA GLU A 279 11.76 -19.12 5.44
C GLU A 279 10.65 -18.81 4.41
N ASP A 280 10.84 -17.81 3.55
CA ASP A 280 9.89 -17.41 2.52
C ASP A 280 9.66 -18.52 1.49
N VAL A 281 10.72 -19.09 0.95
CA VAL A 281 10.58 -20.21 0.01
C VAL A 281 9.92 -21.41 0.70
N GLN A 282 10.24 -21.67 1.96
CA GLN A 282 9.63 -22.76 2.71
C GLN A 282 8.13 -22.48 2.96
N GLN A 283 7.76 -21.24 3.25
CA GLN A 283 6.37 -20.83 3.39
C GLN A 283 5.55 -21.09 2.12
N ILE A 284 6.08 -20.76 0.94
CA ILE A 284 5.43 -21.03 -0.34
C ILE A 284 5.13 -22.53 -0.50
N ILE A 285 6.09 -23.36 -0.11
CA ILE A 285 5.99 -24.83 -0.24
C ILE A 285 4.94 -25.36 0.74
N ASP A 286 5.02 -25.00 2.01
CA ASP A 286 4.17 -25.52 3.10
C ASP A 286 2.70 -25.10 2.91
N LYS A 287 2.47 -23.90 2.47
CA LYS A 287 1.13 -23.37 2.21
C LYS A 287 0.57 -23.75 0.83
N LYS A 288 1.35 -24.43 0.00
CA LYS A 288 0.94 -24.93 -1.33
C LYS A 288 0.47 -23.83 -2.29
N TYR A 289 1.13 -22.68 -2.26
CA TYR A 289 0.78 -21.55 -3.15
C TYR A 289 0.92 -21.86 -4.65
N VAL A 290 1.59 -22.94 -4.98
CA VAL A 290 1.76 -23.43 -6.37
C VAL A 290 0.47 -23.96 -6.99
N ALA A 291 -0.53 -24.35 -6.19
CA ALA A 291 -1.72 -25.03 -6.68
C ALA A 291 -2.54 -24.22 -7.73
N PRO A 292 -2.76 -22.90 -7.60
CA PRO A 292 -3.43 -22.12 -8.64
C PRO A 292 -2.62 -22.07 -9.93
N VAL A 293 -1.30 -21.85 -9.86
CA VAL A 293 -0.41 -21.73 -11.03
C VAL A 293 -0.42 -23.03 -11.85
N ARG A 294 -0.40 -24.18 -11.19
CA ARG A 294 -0.53 -25.49 -11.85
C ARG A 294 -1.86 -25.69 -12.57
N ARG A 295 -2.96 -25.11 -12.07
CA ARG A 295 -4.28 -25.18 -12.75
C ARG A 295 -4.25 -24.49 -14.12
N TYR A 296 -3.45 -23.44 -14.28
CA TYR A 296 -3.28 -22.72 -15.54
C TYR A 296 -2.30 -23.39 -16.51
N LYS A 297 -1.77 -24.58 -16.16
CA LYS A 297 -0.84 -25.37 -17.00
C LYS A 297 0.46 -24.61 -17.34
N VAL A 298 0.98 -23.83 -16.40
CA VAL A 298 2.28 -23.18 -16.54
C VAL A 298 3.38 -24.24 -16.54
N GLN A 299 4.33 -24.13 -17.47
CA GLN A 299 5.35 -25.16 -17.70
C GLN A 299 6.49 -25.12 -16.70
N ASN A 300 7.02 -23.92 -16.42
CA ASN A 300 8.12 -23.71 -15.49
C ASN A 300 7.65 -22.79 -14.36
N ILE A 301 7.77 -23.25 -13.12
CA ILE A 301 7.38 -22.48 -11.95
C ILE A 301 8.62 -22.25 -11.08
N TRP A 302 8.91 -20.99 -10.77
CA TRP A 302 9.94 -20.59 -9.83
C TRP A 302 9.31 -20.07 -8.55
N LEU A 303 9.94 -20.36 -7.43
CA LEU A 303 9.59 -19.89 -6.09
C LEU A 303 10.71 -18.96 -5.65
N TYR A 304 10.36 -17.74 -5.25
CA TYR A 304 11.30 -16.76 -4.78
C TYR A 304 10.97 -16.34 -3.36
N GLY A 305 11.95 -16.44 -2.47
CA GLY A 305 11.95 -15.77 -1.18
C GLY A 305 12.85 -14.56 -1.28
N ILE A 306 12.31 -13.37 -0.98
CA ILE A 306 13.06 -12.11 -1.07
C ILE A 306 12.97 -11.39 0.26
N ALA A 307 14.06 -11.44 1.02
CA ALA A 307 14.18 -10.74 2.29
C ALA A 307 14.87 -9.39 2.12
N PHE A 308 14.34 -8.37 2.77
CA PHE A 308 14.85 -7.01 2.71
C PHE A 308 15.30 -6.52 4.09
N CYS A 309 16.35 -5.71 4.08
CA CYS A 309 16.85 -4.95 5.23
C CYS A 309 17.39 -3.62 4.69
N ASP A 310 16.73 -2.51 5.00
CA ASP A 310 17.07 -1.19 4.47
C ASP A 310 17.24 -1.20 2.92
N LYS A 311 18.44 -0.89 2.44
CA LYS A 311 18.79 -0.83 1.01
C LYS A 311 19.36 -2.13 0.46
N GLU A 312 19.28 -3.20 1.21
CA GLU A 312 19.79 -4.51 0.81
C GLU A 312 18.70 -5.57 0.77
N CYS A 313 18.80 -6.47 -0.16
CA CYS A 313 17.97 -7.66 -0.19
C CYS A 313 18.81 -8.92 -0.38
N ARG A 314 18.21 -10.04 0.00
CA ARG A 314 18.71 -11.39 -0.30
C ARG A 314 17.63 -12.14 -1.05
N VAL A 315 18.01 -12.80 -2.12
CA VAL A 315 17.11 -13.53 -3.01
C VAL A 315 17.44 -15.01 -3.00
N LEU A 316 16.49 -15.85 -2.68
CA LEU A 316 16.56 -17.29 -2.86
C LEU A 316 15.58 -17.72 -3.96
N ALA A 317 16.08 -18.45 -4.95
CA ALA A 317 15.28 -19.03 -6.01
C ALA A 317 15.27 -20.55 -5.92
N LYS A 318 14.07 -21.15 -6.05
CA LYS A 318 13.89 -22.61 -6.10
C LYS A 318 12.96 -22.97 -7.24
N ARG A 319 13.37 -23.90 -8.08
CA ARG A 319 12.49 -24.43 -9.13
C ARG A 319 11.47 -25.39 -8.51
N CYS A 320 10.22 -25.22 -8.87
CA CYS A 320 9.17 -26.14 -8.49
C CYS A 320 9.23 -27.37 -9.41
N GLU A 321 9.38 -28.54 -8.83
CA GLU A 321 9.33 -29.84 -9.51
C GLU A 321 7.90 -30.25 -9.90
#